data_7f3f215ecf2736e01c1c0c8d9d821be5
#
_entry.id   7f3f215ecf2736e01c1c0c8d9d821be5
#
_cell.length_a   1.000
_cell.length_b   1.000
_cell.length_c   1.000
_cell.angle_alpha   90.00
_cell.angle_beta   90.00
_cell.angle_gamma   90.00
#
_symmetry.space_group_name_H-M   'P 1'
#
loop_
_entity.id
_entity.type
_entity.pdbx_description
1 polymer ?
#
loop_
_entity_poly.entity_id
_entity_poly.type
_entity_poly.pdbx_seq_one_letter_code
_entity_poly.pdbx_strand_id
1 'polypeptide(L)'
;MQRASPSSLPPPMSPSVDELLALDVLTLREHTERAGDAFDVDEHRAKLCKSLEINELCYVRRDGKLVAYAMLRPEAGACWFVGAFGTHPLHRTYTVVNELFAKIATLASERRIGELRSHVYKTNRLSIAFHRKLGFVVTRENEKGFEFSTTLDELTTKPAVRRATARATSRSD
;
A
#
# COMPACT_ATOMS: atom_id res chain seq x y z
N MET A 1 -43.62 -21.39 -0.40
CA MET A 1 -42.36 -21.16 -1.12
C MET A 1 -41.58 -20.07 -0.38
N GLN A 2 -40.69 -20.50 0.52
CA GLN A 2 -39.79 -19.56 1.23
C GLN A 2 -38.64 -19.21 0.32
N ARG A 3 -38.46 -17.91 0.05
CA ARG A 3 -37.27 -17.40 -0.65
C ARG A 3 -36.07 -17.46 0.32
N ALA A 4 -35.09 -18.25 -0.01
CA ALA A 4 -33.79 -18.24 0.67
C ALA A 4 -33.17 -16.84 0.58
N SER A 5 -32.86 -16.25 1.72
CA SER A 5 -32.12 -15.00 1.82
C SER A 5 -30.69 -15.20 1.24
N PRO A 6 -30.12 -14.24 0.52
CA PRO A 6 -28.75 -14.34 0.06
C PRO A 6 -27.82 -14.44 1.26
N SER A 7 -27.05 -15.51 1.31
CA SER A 7 -25.98 -15.73 2.29
C SER A 7 -24.99 -14.58 2.20
N SER A 8 -25.01 -13.69 3.18
CA SER A 8 -23.99 -12.67 3.31
C SER A 8 -22.66 -13.36 3.59
N LEU A 9 -21.73 -13.30 2.64
CA LEU A 9 -20.35 -13.72 2.85
C LEU A 9 -19.79 -12.97 4.08
N PRO A 10 -19.09 -13.67 4.99
CA PRO A 10 -18.46 -13.00 6.12
C PRO A 10 -17.53 -11.90 5.61
N PRO A 11 -17.41 -10.76 6.33
CA PRO A 11 -16.52 -9.68 5.92
C PRO A 11 -15.10 -10.23 5.76
N PRO A 12 -14.34 -9.74 4.76
CA PRO A 12 -12.99 -10.22 4.52
C PRO A 12 -12.13 -9.99 5.77
N MET A 13 -11.61 -11.09 6.32
CA MET A 13 -10.76 -11.02 7.51
C MET A 13 -9.53 -10.16 7.23
N SER A 14 -9.20 -9.27 8.17
CA SER A 14 -7.96 -8.48 8.12
C SER A 14 -6.75 -9.40 8.01
N PRO A 15 -5.72 -9.01 7.26
CA PRO A 15 -4.49 -9.78 7.14
C PRO A 15 -3.83 -10.02 8.50
N SER A 16 -3.33 -11.23 8.71
CA SER A 16 -2.49 -11.55 9.86
C SER A 16 -1.08 -11.00 9.67
N VAL A 17 -0.33 -10.86 10.77
CA VAL A 17 1.09 -10.50 10.74
C VAL A 17 1.88 -11.48 9.87
N ASP A 18 1.55 -12.77 9.92
CA ASP A 18 2.23 -13.80 9.13
C ASP A 18 2.02 -13.65 7.63
N GLU A 19 0.80 -13.28 7.21
CA GLU A 19 0.52 -13.00 5.80
C GLU A 19 1.26 -11.75 5.30
N LEU A 20 1.32 -10.70 6.10
CA LEU A 20 2.07 -9.48 5.78
C LEU A 20 3.57 -9.77 5.70
N LEU A 21 4.11 -10.49 6.70
CA LEU A 21 5.51 -10.89 6.73
C LEU A 21 5.90 -11.74 5.52
N ALA A 22 5.08 -12.72 5.16
CA ALA A 22 5.32 -13.55 3.98
C ALA A 22 5.38 -12.71 2.69
N LEU A 23 4.52 -11.72 2.56
CA LEU A 23 4.53 -10.82 1.41
C LEU A 23 5.77 -9.90 1.43
N ASP A 24 6.17 -9.39 2.58
CA ASP A 24 7.37 -8.53 2.73
C ASP A 24 8.67 -9.30 2.44
N VAL A 25 8.77 -10.55 2.87
CA VAL A 25 9.90 -11.41 2.51
C VAL A 25 10.05 -11.52 0.99
N LEU A 26 8.95 -11.64 0.26
CA LEU A 26 8.96 -11.72 -1.21
C LEU A 26 9.29 -10.39 -1.90
N THR A 27 8.98 -9.27 -1.27
CA THR A 27 9.02 -7.95 -1.94
C THR A 27 10.13 -7.04 -1.45
N LEU A 28 10.61 -7.22 -0.21
CA LEU A 28 11.55 -6.28 0.42
C LEU A 28 12.91 -6.88 0.73
N ARG A 29 13.00 -8.18 1.08
CA ARG A 29 14.25 -8.79 1.55
C ARG A 29 15.42 -8.50 0.63
N GLU A 30 15.27 -8.82 -0.66
CA GLU A 30 16.36 -8.65 -1.63
C GLU A 30 16.84 -7.19 -1.74
N HIS A 31 15.92 -6.24 -1.72
CA HIS A 31 16.27 -4.81 -1.82
C HIS A 31 16.95 -4.31 -0.55
N THR A 32 16.50 -4.77 0.61
CA THR A 32 17.09 -4.44 1.91
C THR A 32 18.52 -4.97 2.01
N GLU A 33 18.72 -6.24 1.69
CA GLU A 33 20.05 -6.88 1.73
C GLU A 33 21.02 -6.27 0.71
N ARG A 34 20.55 -5.93 -0.49
CA ARG A 34 21.35 -5.22 -1.50
C ARG A 34 21.71 -3.79 -1.09
N ALA A 35 20.91 -3.17 -0.24
CA ALA A 35 21.22 -1.86 0.34
C ALA A 35 22.23 -1.94 1.51
N GLY A 36 22.65 -3.15 1.88
CA GLY A 36 23.61 -3.41 2.95
C GLY A 36 22.98 -3.51 4.34
N ASP A 37 21.66 -3.62 4.42
CA ASP A 37 20.95 -3.85 5.68
C ASP A 37 20.59 -5.33 5.83
N ALA A 38 20.59 -5.85 7.05
CA ALA A 38 20.11 -7.20 7.34
C ALA A 38 18.57 -7.23 7.30
N PHE A 39 18.01 -8.28 6.70
CA PHE A 39 16.58 -8.58 6.79
C PHE A 39 16.36 -9.70 7.81
N ASP A 40 16.28 -9.32 9.08
CA ASP A 40 15.94 -10.24 10.17
C ASP A 40 14.42 -10.43 10.22
N VAL A 41 13.98 -11.69 10.10
CA VAL A 41 12.55 -12.05 10.01
C VAL A 41 11.82 -11.78 11.33
N ASP A 42 12.45 -12.07 12.46
CA ASP A 42 11.81 -11.90 13.77
C ASP A 42 11.73 -10.43 14.14
N GLU A 43 12.78 -9.66 13.86
CA GLU A 43 12.76 -8.21 14.02
C GLU A 43 11.71 -7.55 13.10
N HIS A 44 11.63 -8.00 11.85
CA HIS A 44 10.64 -7.49 10.89
C HIS A 44 9.21 -7.82 11.33
N ARG A 45 8.98 -9.03 11.84
CA ARG A 45 7.70 -9.43 12.46
C ARG A 45 7.32 -8.50 13.61
N ALA A 46 8.24 -8.22 14.51
CA ALA A 46 8.00 -7.33 15.63
C ALA A 46 7.68 -5.89 15.17
N LYS A 47 8.36 -5.41 14.12
CA LYS A 47 8.06 -4.12 13.48
C LYS A 47 6.65 -4.09 12.86
N LEU A 48 6.23 -5.16 12.18
CA LEU A 48 4.89 -5.29 11.62
C LEU A 48 3.80 -5.26 12.70
N CYS A 49 3.99 -5.98 13.81
CA CYS A 49 3.05 -5.91 14.94
C CYS A 49 2.86 -4.47 15.43
N LYS A 50 3.94 -3.75 15.68
CA LYS A 50 3.87 -2.34 16.09
C LYS A 50 3.27 -1.43 15.01
N SER A 51 3.58 -1.70 13.75
CA SER A 51 3.04 -0.93 12.63
C SER A 51 1.54 -1.07 12.51
N LEU A 52 0.98 -2.24 12.77
CA LEU A 52 -0.48 -2.46 12.74
C LEU A 52 -1.23 -1.66 13.81
N GLU A 53 -0.58 -1.30 14.92
CA GLU A 53 -1.17 -0.49 15.99
C GLU A 53 -1.34 0.99 15.60
N ILE A 54 -0.49 1.50 14.70
CA ILE A 54 -0.40 2.93 14.37
C ILE A 54 -0.72 3.28 12.92
N ASN A 55 -0.86 2.28 12.05
CA ASN A 55 -1.15 2.48 10.65
C ASN A 55 -2.57 2.03 10.29
N GLU A 56 -3.18 2.75 9.37
CA GLU A 56 -4.34 2.27 8.63
C GLU A 56 -3.87 1.26 7.57
N LEU A 57 -4.60 0.15 7.45
CA LEU A 57 -4.26 -0.95 6.55
C LEU A 57 -5.24 -1.03 5.39
N CYS A 58 -4.74 -0.85 4.17
CA CYS A 58 -5.45 -1.16 2.93
C CYS A 58 -4.91 -2.47 2.36
N TYR A 59 -5.76 -3.37 1.88
CA TYR A 59 -5.31 -4.66 1.37
C TYR A 59 -6.24 -5.23 0.30
N VAL A 60 -5.69 -6.12 -0.52
CA VAL A 60 -6.38 -6.86 -1.57
C VAL A 60 -6.13 -8.35 -1.40
N ARG A 61 -7.21 -9.15 -1.51
CA ARG A 61 -7.14 -10.61 -1.51
C ARG A 61 -7.55 -11.17 -2.87
N ARG A 62 -6.99 -12.33 -3.20
CA ARG A 62 -7.44 -13.19 -4.31
C ARG A 62 -7.48 -14.63 -3.79
N ASP A 63 -8.62 -15.29 -3.99
CA ASP A 63 -8.84 -16.67 -3.52
C ASP A 63 -8.47 -16.85 -2.03
N GLY A 64 -8.87 -15.88 -1.20
CA GLY A 64 -8.58 -15.88 0.23
C GLY A 64 -7.16 -15.48 0.62
N LYS A 65 -6.21 -15.37 -0.31
CA LYS A 65 -4.79 -15.04 -0.05
C LYS A 65 -4.55 -13.53 -0.15
N LEU A 66 -3.70 -13.00 0.72
CA LEU A 66 -3.21 -11.62 0.63
C LEU A 66 -2.30 -11.48 -0.60
N VAL A 67 -2.65 -10.58 -1.51
CA VAL A 67 -1.87 -10.34 -2.73
C VAL A 67 -1.32 -8.92 -2.85
N ALA A 68 -1.88 -7.98 -2.10
CA ALA A 68 -1.35 -6.62 -2.02
C ALA A 68 -1.78 -5.94 -0.72
N TYR A 69 -0.98 -5.04 -0.22
CA TYR A 69 -1.34 -4.19 0.90
C TYR A 69 -0.58 -2.87 0.90
N ALA A 70 -1.11 -1.90 1.64
CA ALA A 70 -0.46 -0.66 1.98
C ALA A 70 -0.74 -0.31 3.44
N MET A 71 0.23 0.26 4.12
CA MET A 71 0.11 0.81 5.46
C MET A 71 0.38 2.30 5.42
N LEU A 72 -0.53 3.07 5.99
CA LEU A 72 -0.44 4.53 6.02
C LEU A 72 -0.66 5.02 7.45
N ARG A 73 0.12 6.00 7.88
CA ARG A 73 -0.07 6.63 9.19
C ARG A 73 -0.01 8.15 9.09
N PRO A 74 -0.75 8.85 9.97
CA PRO A 74 -0.67 10.29 10.03
C PRO A 74 0.73 10.73 10.50
N GLU A 75 1.18 11.87 9.99
CA GLU A 75 2.33 12.63 10.45
C GLU A 75 1.88 14.02 10.93
N ALA A 76 2.52 15.10 10.47
CA ALA A 76 2.14 16.46 10.82
C ALA A 76 1.09 17.02 9.85
N GLY A 77 0.04 17.63 10.38
CA GLY A 77 -1.01 18.26 9.58
C GLY A 77 -1.77 17.24 8.70
N ALA A 78 -1.91 17.55 7.42
CA ALA A 78 -2.55 16.68 6.44
C ALA A 78 -1.57 15.71 5.74
N CYS A 79 -0.32 15.62 6.20
CA CYS A 79 0.70 14.72 5.66
C CYS A 79 0.59 13.33 6.28
N TRP A 80 0.63 12.30 5.44
CA TRP A 80 0.63 10.90 5.84
C TRP A 80 1.83 10.17 5.26
N PHE A 81 2.37 9.25 6.03
CA PHE A 81 3.49 8.42 5.62
C PHE A 81 3.00 7.05 5.14
N VAL A 82 3.42 6.67 3.94
CA VAL A 82 3.22 5.32 3.39
C VAL A 82 4.38 4.45 3.87
N GLY A 83 4.14 3.73 4.96
CA GLY A 83 5.15 2.86 5.57
C GLY A 83 5.36 1.55 4.84
N ALA A 84 4.35 1.09 4.11
CA ALA A 84 4.44 -0.10 3.26
C ALA A 84 3.53 0.04 2.04
N PHE A 85 3.99 -0.50 0.91
CA PHE A 85 3.21 -0.72 -0.30
C PHE A 85 3.80 -1.95 -1.01
N GLY A 86 3.13 -3.08 -0.87
CA GLY A 86 3.59 -4.36 -1.40
C GLY A 86 2.57 -5.01 -2.31
N THR A 87 3.03 -5.60 -3.42
CA THR A 87 2.21 -6.44 -4.31
C THR A 87 2.95 -7.73 -4.59
N HIS A 88 2.26 -8.86 -4.42
CA HIS A 88 2.82 -10.17 -4.69
C HIS A 88 3.29 -10.26 -6.16
N PRO A 89 4.52 -10.70 -6.45
CA PRO A 89 5.09 -10.67 -7.80
C PRO A 89 4.20 -11.34 -8.86
N LEU A 90 3.56 -12.46 -8.55
CA LEU A 90 2.67 -13.19 -9.46
C LEU A 90 1.27 -12.55 -9.61
N HIS A 91 0.91 -11.61 -8.75
CA HIS A 91 -0.38 -10.90 -8.76
C HIS A 91 -0.23 -9.41 -9.02
N ARG A 92 0.92 -8.97 -9.49
CA ARG A 92 1.20 -7.56 -9.82
C ARG A 92 0.53 -7.16 -11.12
N THR A 93 -0.79 -7.26 -11.13
CA THR A 93 -1.65 -6.90 -12.26
C THR A 93 -2.23 -5.51 -12.08
N TYR A 94 -2.63 -4.92 -13.20
CA TYR A 94 -3.33 -3.62 -13.21
C TYR A 94 -4.58 -3.63 -12.29
N THR A 95 -5.34 -4.73 -12.29
CA THR A 95 -6.57 -4.87 -11.49
C THR A 95 -6.29 -4.85 -10.00
N VAL A 96 -5.28 -5.57 -9.54
CA VAL A 96 -4.90 -5.63 -8.12
C VAL A 96 -4.37 -4.28 -7.64
N VAL A 97 -3.50 -3.65 -8.42
CA VAL A 97 -2.93 -2.34 -8.08
C VAL A 97 -4.02 -1.27 -8.03
N ASN A 98 -4.94 -1.25 -9.00
CA ASN A 98 -6.05 -0.29 -9.00
C ASN A 98 -7.02 -0.51 -7.83
N GLU A 99 -7.30 -1.75 -7.44
CA GLU A 99 -8.14 -2.03 -6.29
C GLU A 99 -7.49 -1.51 -5.00
N LEU A 100 -6.18 -1.71 -4.83
CA LEU A 100 -5.46 -1.16 -3.69
C LEU A 100 -5.49 0.38 -3.70
N PHE A 101 -5.29 1.01 -4.85
CA PHE A 101 -5.40 2.48 -4.97
C PHE A 101 -6.81 3.00 -4.66
N ALA A 102 -7.85 2.29 -5.09
CA ALA A 102 -9.22 2.68 -4.75
C ALA A 102 -9.45 2.71 -3.24
N LYS A 103 -8.93 1.73 -2.52
CA LYS A 103 -9.00 1.66 -1.05
C LYS A 103 -8.19 2.79 -0.39
N ILE A 104 -6.99 3.08 -0.90
CA ILE A 104 -6.18 4.20 -0.43
C ILE A 104 -6.89 5.53 -0.69
N ALA A 105 -7.53 5.70 -1.84
CA ALA A 105 -8.27 6.91 -2.18
C ALA A 105 -9.49 7.12 -1.26
N THR A 106 -10.21 6.04 -0.93
CA THR A 106 -11.30 6.09 0.07
C THR A 106 -10.78 6.53 1.42
N LEU A 107 -9.72 5.90 1.91
CA LEU A 107 -9.06 6.29 3.16
C LEU A 107 -8.60 7.75 3.13
N ALA A 108 -7.97 8.18 2.03
CA ALA A 108 -7.49 9.54 1.87
C ALA A 108 -8.62 10.57 1.96
N SER A 109 -9.78 10.27 1.37
CA SER A 109 -10.97 11.11 1.47
C SER A 109 -11.52 11.16 2.90
N GLU A 110 -11.68 10.01 3.55
CA GLU A 110 -12.20 9.90 4.91
C GLU A 110 -11.32 10.61 5.95
N ARG A 111 -10.01 10.49 5.80
CA ARG A 111 -9.01 11.06 6.71
C ARG A 111 -8.52 12.45 6.29
N ARG A 112 -9.01 13.00 5.18
CA ARG A 112 -8.61 14.31 4.62
C ARG A 112 -7.10 14.43 4.44
N ILE A 113 -6.51 13.40 3.84
CA ILE A 113 -5.08 13.36 3.53
C ILE A 113 -4.79 14.37 2.44
N GLY A 114 -3.82 15.26 2.66
CA GLY A 114 -3.41 16.27 1.67
C GLY A 114 -2.11 15.89 0.96
N GLU A 115 -1.21 15.20 1.66
CA GLU A 115 0.12 14.84 1.17
C GLU A 115 0.48 13.41 1.59
N LEU A 116 1.16 12.69 0.69
CA LEU A 116 1.75 11.37 0.96
C LEU A 116 3.25 11.43 0.86
N ARG A 117 3.94 10.83 1.84
CA ARG A 117 5.39 10.63 1.86
C ARG A 117 5.73 9.15 1.96
N SER A 118 6.86 8.77 1.38
CA SER A 118 7.37 7.39 1.48
C SER A 118 8.89 7.36 1.38
N HIS A 119 9.51 6.28 1.89
CA HIS A 119 10.93 6.01 1.74
C HIS A 119 11.14 4.79 0.84
N VAL A 120 12.09 4.87 -0.08
CA VAL A 120 12.38 3.80 -1.04
C VAL A 120 13.88 3.60 -1.13
N TYR A 121 14.35 2.36 -0.99
CA TYR A 121 15.75 2.01 -1.23
C TYR A 121 16.15 2.27 -2.69
N LYS A 122 17.35 2.80 -2.91
CA LYS A 122 17.93 3.01 -4.26
C LYS A 122 18.04 1.72 -5.07
N THR A 123 18.17 0.59 -4.39
CA THR A 123 18.18 -0.76 -4.98
C THR A 123 16.82 -1.18 -5.53
N ASN A 124 15.72 -0.61 -5.06
CA ASN A 124 14.36 -0.92 -5.50
C ASN A 124 13.95 -0.06 -6.71
N ARG A 125 14.56 -0.33 -7.85
CA ARG A 125 14.31 0.42 -9.11
C ARG A 125 12.84 0.38 -9.54
N LEU A 126 12.15 -0.72 -9.30
CA LEU A 126 10.73 -0.86 -9.63
C LEU A 126 9.87 0.13 -8.82
N SER A 127 10.10 0.21 -7.53
CA SER A 127 9.39 1.16 -6.66
C SER A 127 9.71 2.62 -7.02
N ILE A 128 10.96 2.93 -7.33
CA ILE A 128 11.37 4.26 -7.79
C ILE A 128 10.63 4.67 -9.07
N ALA A 129 10.61 3.79 -10.08
CA ALA A 129 9.92 4.04 -11.34
C ALA A 129 8.41 4.22 -11.12
N PHE A 130 7.82 3.43 -10.23
CA PHE A 130 6.41 3.50 -9.87
C PHE A 130 6.06 4.83 -9.19
N HIS A 131 6.85 5.28 -8.19
CA HIS A 131 6.64 6.56 -7.53
C HIS A 131 6.72 7.73 -8.52
N ARG A 132 7.73 7.75 -9.38
CA ARG A 132 7.86 8.79 -10.42
C ARG A 132 6.67 8.82 -11.38
N LYS A 133 6.20 7.65 -11.81
CA LYS A 133 5.00 7.52 -12.68
C LYS A 133 3.74 8.08 -12.03
N LEU A 134 3.64 7.99 -10.71
CA LEU A 134 2.53 8.53 -9.93
C LEU A 134 2.68 10.02 -9.60
N GLY A 135 3.77 10.66 -9.98
CA GLY A 135 4.01 12.08 -9.74
C GLY A 135 4.68 12.39 -8.40
N PHE A 136 5.20 11.37 -7.71
CA PHE A 136 6.04 11.62 -6.54
C PHE A 136 7.36 12.25 -6.96
N VAL A 137 7.81 13.22 -6.19
CA VAL A 137 9.09 13.89 -6.35
C VAL A 137 10.02 13.53 -5.19
N VAL A 138 11.32 13.49 -5.44
CA VAL A 138 12.32 13.26 -4.40
C VAL A 138 12.45 14.54 -3.57
N THR A 139 12.22 14.44 -2.26
CA THR A 139 12.35 15.56 -1.31
C THR A 139 13.62 15.46 -0.48
N ARG A 140 14.12 14.25 -0.26
CA ARG A 140 15.39 13.98 0.43
C ARG A 140 16.06 12.74 -0.16
N GLU A 141 17.38 12.70 0.00
CA GLU A 141 18.22 11.60 -0.41
C GLU A 141 19.30 11.33 0.63
N ASN A 142 19.62 10.06 0.84
CA ASN A 142 20.80 9.61 1.57
C ASN A 142 21.54 8.52 0.79
N GLU A 143 22.56 7.91 1.37
CA GLU A 143 23.34 6.87 0.70
C GLU A 143 22.48 5.68 0.24
N LYS A 144 21.47 5.28 1.05
CA LYS A 144 20.67 4.05 0.85
C LYS A 144 19.35 4.28 0.12
N GLY A 145 18.75 5.47 0.21
CA GLY A 145 17.38 5.66 -0.26
C GLY A 145 17.00 7.09 -0.60
N PHE A 146 15.77 7.20 -1.07
CA PHE A 146 15.06 8.44 -1.36
C PHE A 146 13.85 8.58 -0.46
N GLU A 147 13.57 9.80 -0.03
CA GLU A 147 12.25 10.21 0.41
C GLU A 147 11.49 10.79 -0.78
N PHE A 148 10.29 10.28 -0.99
CA PHE A 148 9.36 10.76 -2.01
C PHE A 148 8.18 11.45 -1.36
N SER A 149 7.67 12.50 -1.99
CA SER A 149 6.43 13.16 -1.61
C SER A 149 5.56 13.46 -2.83
N THR A 150 4.24 13.49 -2.63
CA THR A 150 3.25 13.98 -3.60
C THR A 150 2.03 14.50 -2.88
N THR A 151 1.35 15.48 -3.46
CA THR A 151 0.03 15.91 -2.98
C THR A 151 -1.07 14.99 -3.52
N LEU A 152 -2.20 14.91 -2.81
CA LEU A 152 -3.36 14.16 -3.30
C LEU A 152 -3.92 14.77 -4.58
N ASP A 153 -3.86 16.10 -4.72
CA ASP A 153 -4.28 16.80 -5.94
C ASP A 153 -3.44 16.35 -7.15
N GLU A 154 -2.11 16.33 -7.01
CA GLU A 154 -1.22 15.84 -8.07
C GLU A 154 -1.47 14.37 -8.37
N LEU A 155 -1.61 13.53 -7.36
CA LEU A 155 -1.86 12.10 -7.49
C LEU A 155 -3.16 11.80 -8.25
N THR A 156 -4.23 12.55 -7.98
CA THR A 156 -5.54 12.39 -8.62
C THR A 156 -5.55 12.82 -10.09
N THR A 157 -4.57 13.61 -10.55
CA THR A 157 -4.43 13.91 -11.99
C THR A 157 -3.96 12.71 -12.80
N LYS A 158 -3.31 11.73 -12.17
CA LYS A 158 -2.72 10.58 -12.88
C LYS A 158 -3.78 9.60 -13.38
N PRO A 159 -3.70 9.17 -14.65
CA PRO A 159 -4.72 8.31 -15.26
C PRO A 159 -4.97 7.00 -14.50
N ALA A 160 -3.94 6.42 -13.89
CA ALA A 160 -4.07 5.18 -13.10
C ALA A 160 -4.93 5.40 -11.85
N VAL A 161 -4.73 6.51 -11.15
CA VAL A 161 -5.48 6.86 -9.93
C VAL A 161 -6.90 7.27 -10.26
N ARG A 162 -7.11 8.12 -11.28
CA ARG A 162 -8.43 8.53 -11.74
C ARG A 162 -9.34 7.35 -12.09
N ARG A 163 -8.80 6.32 -12.75
CA ARG A 163 -9.55 5.10 -13.08
C ARG A 163 -9.89 4.27 -11.85
N ALA A 164 -9.02 4.25 -10.86
CA ALA A 164 -9.26 3.56 -9.60
C ALA A 164 -10.38 4.23 -8.79
N THR A 165 -10.36 5.55 -8.67
CA THR A 165 -11.37 6.34 -7.93
C THR A 165 -12.74 6.32 -8.61
N ALA A 166 -12.83 6.42 -9.93
CA ALA A 166 -14.09 6.37 -10.68
C ALA A 166 -14.84 5.03 -10.50
N ARG A 167 -14.10 3.91 -10.33
CA ARG A 167 -14.71 2.60 -10.06
C ARG A 167 -15.18 2.42 -8.62
N ALA A 168 -14.59 3.12 -7.66
CA ALA A 168 -15.02 3.08 -6.27
C ALA A 168 -16.38 3.76 -6.09
N THR A 169 -16.59 4.91 -6.73
CA THR A 169 -17.87 5.64 -6.70
C THR A 169 -19.02 4.88 -7.36
N SER A 170 -18.77 4.14 -8.44
CA SER A 170 -19.81 3.38 -9.17
C SER A 170 -20.24 2.07 -8.47
N ARG A 171 -19.60 1.67 -7.39
CA ARG A 171 -19.94 0.47 -6.58
C ARG A 171 -20.71 0.80 -5.30
N SER A 172 -20.89 2.08 -4.99
CA SER A 172 -21.60 2.56 -3.79
C SER A 172 -23.05 2.97 -4.08
N ASP A 173 -23.47 2.91 -5.33
CA ASP A 173 -24.85 3.05 -5.83
C ASP A 173 -25.43 1.65 -6.14
#